data_03e0c4c7b3cc4af94826f2d6a96e2edf
#
_entry.id   03e0c4c7b3cc4af94826f2d6a96e2edf
#
_cell.length_a   1.000
_cell.length_b   1.000
_cell.length_c   1.000
_cell.angle_alpha   90.00
_cell.angle_beta   90.00
_cell.angle_gamma   90.00
#
_symmetry.space_group_name_H-M   'P 1'
#
loop_
_entity.id
_entity.type
_entity.pdbx_description
1 polymer ?
#
loop_
_entity_poly.entity_id
_entity_poly.type
_entity_poly.pdbx_seq_one_letter_code
_entity_poly.pdbx_strand_id
1 'polypeptide(L)'
;MSLTNTFSDLCKSFAPDAFAINYTLAKNPELSSHEFESVKTIGTVLEKHGMDVTYEFCNLPTAFKASAVKVDNPKGRLAILCEYDALPEVGHACGHSASGSMSVLAALTLHKMQQDGVAFNMDIDIIGTPDEEATGCKVDMCNAEVFKDYDFAIMVHLDGEET
;
A
#
# COMPACT_ATOMS: atom_id res chain seq x y z
N MET A 1 2.18 -22.77 16.31
CA MET A 1 1.21 -22.32 15.28
C MET A 1 1.97 -22.24 13.96
N SER A 2 1.40 -22.60 12.80
CA SER A 2 2.12 -22.45 11.52
C SER A 2 2.13 -20.97 11.12
N LEU A 3 3.17 -20.52 10.38
CA LEU A 3 3.25 -19.13 9.87
C LEU A 3 2.01 -18.76 9.05
N THR A 4 1.49 -19.71 8.26
CA THR A 4 0.27 -19.53 7.46
C THR A 4 -0.95 -19.22 8.32
N ASN A 5 -1.13 -19.94 9.43
CA ASN A 5 -2.25 -19.70 10.33
C ASN A 5 -2.12 -18.35 11.03
N THR A 6 -0.91 -17.99 11.49
CA THR A 6 -0.62 -16.68 12.09
C THR A 6 -0.94 -15.55 11.11
N PHE A 7 -0.49 -15.65 9.85
CA PHE A 7 -0.79 -14.67 8.80
C PHE A 7 -2.30 -14.54 8.57
N SER A 8 -3.01 -15.67 8.37
CA SER A 8 -4.46 -15.66 8.13
C SER A 8 -5.26 -15.04 9.28
N ASP A 9 -4.88 -15.34 10.52
CA ASP A 9 -5.59 -14.80 11.69
C ASP A 9 -5.34 -13.30 11.86
N LEU A 10 -4.13 -12.81 11.58
CA LEU A 10 -3.80 -11.38 11.58
C LEU A 10 -4.51 -10.64 10.43
N CYS A 11 -4.56 -11.21 9.22
CA CYS A 11 -5.35 -10.63 8.13
C CYS A 11 -6.82 -10.44 8.53
N LYS A 12 -7.44 -11.44 9.18
CA LYS A 12 -8.81 -11.30 9.69
C LYS A 12 -8.94 -10.20 10.75
N SER A 13 -7.93 -10.01 11.59
CA SER A 13 -7.96 -8.98 12.64
C SER A 13 -7.85 -7.56 12.08
N PHE A 14 -7.10 -7.36 10.98
CA PHE A 14 -6.95 -6.06 10.31
C PHE A 14 -7.96 -5.83 9.17
N ALA A 15 -8.74 -6.85 8.78
CA ALA A 15 -9.76 -6.72 7.74
C ALA A 15 -10.75 -5.56 7.97
N PRO A 16 -11.21 -5.25 9.21
CA PRO A 16 -12.06 -4.10 9.44
C PRO A 16 -11.44 -2.77 9.04
N ASP A 17 -10.14 -2.56 9.29
CA ASP A 17 -9.43 -1.33 8.89
C ASP A 17 -9.31 -1.27 7.35
N ALA A 18 -8.96 -2.37 6.68
CA ALA A 18 -8.90 -2.43 5.22
C ALA A 18 -10.27 -2.17 4.56
N PHE A 19 -11.35 -2.75 5.10
CA PHE A 19 -12.71 -2.46 4.62
C PHE A 19 -13.12 -1.01 4.84
N ALA A 20 -12.72 -0.39 5.97
CA ALA A 20 -12.99 1.01 6.22
C ALA A 20 -12.28 1.92 5.22
N ILE A 21 -11.01 1.63 4.88
CA ILE A 21 -10.26 2.34 3.83
C ILE A 21 -11.01 2.20 2.50
N ASN A 22 -11.27 0.97 2.05
CA ASN A 22 -11.95 0.71 0.78
C ASN A 22 -13.28 1.46 0.69
N TYR A 23 -14.10 1.40 1.74
CA TYR A 23 -15.39 2.09 1.79
C TYR A 23 -15.21 3.61 1.69
N THR A 24 -14.23 4.17 2.42
CA THR A 24 -13.98 5.62 2.45
C THR A 24 -13.52 6.14 1.09
N LEU A 25 -12.57 5.46 0.45
CA LEU A 25 -12.06 5.81 -0.87
C LEU A 25 -13.17 5.67 -1.93
N ALA A 26 -13.87 4.54 -1.95
CA ALA A 26 -14.96 4.30 -2.90
C ALA A 26 -16.11 5.31 -2.76
N LYS A 27 -16.36 5.80 -1.55
CA LYS A 27 -17.42 6.78 -1.25
C LYS A 27 -17.00 8.21 -1.64
N ASN A 28 -15.73 8.52 -1.58
CA ASN A 28 -15.15 9.84 -1.82
C ASN A 28 -13.99 9.70 -2.84
N PRO A 29 -14.29 9.36 -4.10
CA PRO A 29 -13.24 9.13 -5.08
C PRO A 29 -12.49 10.43 -5.40
N GLU A 30 -11.17 10.36 -5.38
CA GLU A 30 -10.29 11.45 -5.77
C GLU A 30 -9.55 11.08 -7.06
N LEU A 31 -9.47 12.03 -7.97
CA LEU A 31 -8.82 11.83 -9.26
C LEU A 31 -7.30 11.83 -9.12
N SER A 32 -6.65 11.27 -10.12
CA SER A 32 -5.19 11.27 -10.28
C SER A 32 -4.56 12.63 -9.94
N SER A 33 -3.46 12.62 -9.20
CA SER A 33 -2.74 13.80 -8.68
C SER A 33 -3.48 14.65 -7.64
N HIS A 34 -4.69 14.25 -7.21
CA HIS A 34 -5.50 14.98 -6.24
C HIS A 34 -5.96 14.12 -5.05
N GLU A 35 -5.27 13.02 -4.77
CA GLU A 35 -5.63 11.98 -3.80
C GLU A 35 -5.25 12.37 -2.35
N PHE A 36 -5.47 13.63 -1.96
CA PHE A 36 -5.01 14.16 -0.67
C PHE A 36 -5.70 13.53 0.55
N GLU A 37 -7.01 13.33 0.49
CA GLU A 37 -7.74 12.69 1.59
C GLU A 37 -7.57 11.16 1.56
N SER A 38 -7.35 10.58 0.39
CA SER A 38 -7.05 9.16 0.22
C SER A 38 -5.72 8.79 0.86
N VAL A 39 -4.65 9.52 0.54
CA VAL A 39 -3.32 9.30 1.16
C VAL A 39 -3.34 9.51 2.66
N LYS A 40 -4.08 10.52 3.14
CA LYS A 40 -4.24 10.80 4.57
C LYS A 40 -5.04 9.69 5.28
N THR A 41 -6.10 9.18 4.65
CA THR A 41 -6.89 8.07 5.17
C THR A 41 -6.02 6.83 5.35
N ILE A 42 -5.25 6.47 4.34
CA ILE A 42 -4.32 5.32 4.37
C ILE A 42 -3.24 5.55 5.44
N GLY A 43 -2.56 6.70 5.39
CA GLY A 43 -1.48 7.01 6.32
C GLY A 43 -1.94 6.99 7.78
N THR A 44 -3.11 7.57 8.09
CA THR A 44 -3.69 7.54 9.44
C THR A 44 -3.88 6.11 9.96
N VAL A 45 -4.29 5.18 9.12
CA VAL A 45 -4.44 3.77 9.51
C VAL A 45 -3.08 3.13 9.76
N LEU A 46 -2.08 3.37 8.90
CA LEU A 46 -0.73 2.86 9.10
C LEU A 46 -0.10 3.39 10.40
N GLU A 47 -0.21 4.70 10.65
CA GLU A 47 0.27 5.37 11.87
C GLU A 47 -0.42 4.86 13.14
N LYS A 48 -1.75 4.64 13.08
CA LYS A 48 -2.53 4.04 14.19
C LYS A 48 -1.95 2.70 14.62
N HIS A 49 -1.36 1.95 13.70
CA HIS A 49 -0.74 0.65 13.97
C HIS A 49 0.77 0.72 14.19
N GLY A 50 1.32 1.92 14.36
CA GLY A 50 2.72 2.15 14.76
C GLY A 50 3.73 2.14 13.61
N MET A 51 3.28 2.31 12.38
CA MET A 51 4.17 2.49 11.24
C MET A 51 4.48 3.97 11.04
N ASP A 52 5.75 4.30 10.82
CA ASP A 52 6.16 5.66 10.46
C ASP A 52 5.89 5.90 8.97
N VAL A 53 5.07 6.91 8.67
CA VAL A 53 4.68 7.27 7.30
C VAL A 53 5.45 8.51 6.84
N THR A 54 6.15 8.38 5.72
CA THR A 54 6.76 9.51 5.01
C THR A 54 5.80 9.94 3.92
N TYR A 55 5.17 11.10 4.08
CA TYR A 55 4.31 11.73 3.08
C TYR A 55 5.13 12.51 2.04
N GLU A 56 4.50 12.92 0.95
CA GLU A 56 5.13 13.62 -0.18
C GLU A 56 6.38 12.88 -0.70
N PHE A 57 6.31 11.54 -0.65
CA PHE A 57 7.43 10.69 -1.01
C PHE A 57 7.84 10.92 -2.47
N CYS A 58 9.15 11.01 -2.70
CA CYS A 58 9.71 11.29 -4.03
C CYS A 58 9.27 12.65 -4.62
N ASN A 59 8.96 13.63 -3.76
CA ASN A 59 8.42 14.95 -4.13
C ASN A 59 7.06 14.88 -4.88
N LEU A 60 6.34 13.79 -4.72
CA LEU A 60 4.98 13.63 -5.24
C LEU A 60 3.99 13.93 -4.10
N PRO A 61 3.15 14.98 -4.22
CA PRO A 61 2.35 15.50 -3.09
C PRO A 61 1.42 14.50 -2.43
N THR A 62 0.94 13.53 -3.20
CA THR A 62 -0.01 12.52 -2.72
C THR A 62 0.63 11.13 -2.58
N ALA A 63 1.94 10.98 -2.78
CA ALA A 63 2.65 9.73 -2.55
C ALA A 63 3.06 9.57 -1.08
N PHE A 64 3.22 8.33 -0.65
CA PHE A 64 3.74 8.01 0.67
C PHE A 64 4.65 6.79 0.64
N LYS A 65 5.42 6.62 1.71
CA LYS A 65 6.18 5.41 1.98
C LYS A 65 6.12 5.09 3.46
N ALA A 66 5.96 3.80 3.81
CA ALA A 66 6.10 3.32 5.18
C ALA A 66 6.82 1.98 5.20
N SER A 67 7.57 1.70 6.28
CA SER A 67 8.26 0.42 6.44
C SER A 67 7.36 -0.57 7.20
N ALA A 68 6.97 -1.65 6.53
CA ALA A 68 6.22 -2.74 7.15
C ALA A 68 7.13 -3.70 7.91
N VAL A 69 8.29 -3.99 7.35
CA VAL A 69 9.32 -4.85 7.98
C VAL A 69 10.69 -4.22 7.80
N LYS A 70 11.45 -4.14 8.89
CA LYS A 70 12.84 -3.64 8.88
C LYS A 70 13.75 -4.64 9.59
N VAL A 71 14.86 -5.01 8.95
CA VAL A 71 15.85 -5.93 9.51
C VAL A 71 17.26 -5.34 9.46
N ASP A 72 18.12 -5.72 10.39
CA ASP A 72 19.47 -5.14 10.50
C ASP A 72 20.38 -5.45 9.29
N ASN A 73 20.25 -6.65 8.71
CA ASN A 73 21.06 -7.10 7.57
C ASN A 73 20.13 -7.77 6.55
N PRO A 74 19.38 -7.00 5.77
CA PRO A 74 18.43 -7.55 4.81
C PRO A 74 19.17 -8.26 3.67
N LYS A 75 18.64 -9.41 3.27
CA LYS A 75 19.12 -10.14 2.08
C LYS A 75 18.44 -9.65 0.79
N GLY A 76 17.51 -8.74 0.92
CA GLY A 76 16.79 -8.14 -0.19
C GLY A 76 15.75 -7.13 0.32
N ARG A 77 15.11 -6.47 -0.61
CA ARG A 77 14.06 -5.48 -0.34
C ARG A 77 12.85 -5.71 -1.25
N LEU A 78 11.66 -5.62 -0.68
CA LEU A 78 10.39 -5.77 -1.39
C LEU A 78 9.56 -4.51 -1.21
N ALA A 79 9.00 -3.99 -2.31
CA ALA A 79 7.99 -2.95 -2.29
C ALA A 79 6.61 -3.55 -2.53
N ILE A 80 5.65 -3.25 -1.64
CA ILE A 80 4.23 -3.46 -1.85
C ILE A 80 3.68 -2.15 -2.40
N LEU A 81 3.20 -2.14 -3.65
CA LEU A 81 2.65 -0.94 -4.28
C LEU A 81 1.19 -0.78 -3.89
N CYS A 82 0.78 0.48 -3.69
CA CYS A 82 -0.54 0.83 -3.20
C CYS A 82 -1.10 1.97 -4.08
N GLU A 83 -2.07 1.67 -4.92
CA GLU A 83 -2.80 2.62 -5.75
C GLU A 83 -4.11 3.03 -5.06
N TYR A 84 -4.57 4.26 -5.30
CA TYR A 84 -5.76 4.82 -4.65
C TYR A 84 -6.44 5.97 -5.41
N ASP A 85 -6.00 6.28 -6.64
CA ASP A 85 -6.68 7.23 -7.51
C ASP A 85 -7.93 6.62 -8.17
N ALA A 86 -8.81 7.50 -8.63
CA ALA A 86 -10.08 7.15 -9.23
C ALA A 86 -10.20 7.73 -10.65
N LEU A 87 -11.07 7.12 -11.45
CA LEU A 87 -11.40 7.56 -12.78
C LEU A 87 -12.44 8.70 -12.78
N PRO A 88 -12.36 9.65 -13.71
CA PRO A 88 -13.41 10.64 -13.91
C PRO A 88 -14.78 9.98 -14.16
N GLU A 89 -15.84 10.55 -13.57
CA GLU A 89 -17.25 10.18 -13.75
C GLU A 89 -17.65 8.81 -13.15
N VAL A 90 -16.75 7.81 -13.15
CA VAL A 90 -17.05 6.44 -12.71
C VAL A 90 -16.40 6.04 -11.36
N GLY A 91 -15.61 6.94 -10.76
CA GLY A 91 -14.97 6.69 -9.48
C GLY A 91 -14.00 5.53 -9.52
N HIS A 92 -13.99 4.69 -8.49
CA HIS A 92 -13.06 3.54 -8.39
C HIS A 92 -13.49 2.32 -9.24
N ALA A 93 -13.94 2.54 -10.48
CA ALA A 93 -14.29 1.44 -11.39
C ALA A 93 -13.05 0.60 -11.81
N CYS A 94 -11.84 1.16 -11.72
CA CYS A 94 -10.56 0.45 -11.88
C CYS A 94 -10.24 -0.53 -10.73
N GLY A 95 -10.88 -0.35 -9.56
CA GLY A 95 -10.66 -1.19 -8.39
C GLY A 95 -9.58 -0.71 -7.43
N HIS A 96 -8.97 0.47 -7.62
CA HIS A 96 -7.86 0.97 -6.78
C HIS A 96 -8.23 1.12 -5.30
N SER A 97 -9.48 1.45 -4.96
CA SER A 97 -9.91 1.48 -3.56
C SER A 97 -9.75 0.12 -2.86
N ALA A 98 -10.02 -0.97 -3.56
CA ALA A 98 -9.85 -2.33 -3.02
C ALA A 98 -8.40 -2.80 -3.11
N SER A 99 -7.70 -2.57 -4.24
CA SER A 99 -6.28 -2.90 -4.41
C SER A 99 -5.42 -2.24 -3.35
N GLY A 100 -5.57 -0.92 -3.14
CA GLY A 100 -4.86 -0.17 -2.11
C GLY A 100 -5.15 -0.67 -0.71
N SER A 101 -6.42 -0.97 -0.40
CA SER A 101 -6.80 -1.54 0.89
C SER A 101 -6.19 -2.92 1.15
N MET A 102 -6.06 -3.76 0.12
CA MET A 102 -5.36 -5.05 0.23
C MET A 102 -3.87 -4.88 0.46
N SER A 103 -3.24 -3.89 -0.19
CA SER A 103 -1.83 -3.55 0.04
C SER A 103 -1.59 -3.10 1.49
N VAL A 104 -2.48 -2.26 2.04
CA VAL A 104 -2.45 -1.85 3.45
C VAL A 104 -2.64 -3.05 4.38
N LEU A 105 -3.62 -3.92 4.10
CA LEU A 105 -3.86 -5.13 4.89
C LEU A 105 -2.61 -6.02 4.96
N ALA A 106 -1.94 -6.21 3.83
CA ALA A 106 -0.70 -6.98 3.76
C ALA A 106 0.42 -6.33 4.60
N ALA A 107 0.62 -5.01 4.45
CA ALA A 107 1.64 -4.27 5.19
C ALA A 107 1.41 -4.33 6.71
N LEU A 108 0.18 -4.10 7.18
CA LEU A 108 -0.18 -4.19 8.60
C LEU A 108 0.04 -5.59 9.16
N THR A 109 -0.34 -6.60 8.39
CA THR A 109 -0.16 -8.01 8.79
C THR A 109 1.31 -8.35 8.97
N LEU A 110 2.15 -7.99 8.01
CA LEU A 110 3.60 -8.25 8.05
C LEU A 110 4.28 -7.45 9.17
N HIS A 111 3.89 -6.20 9.36
CA HIS A 111 4.36 -5.36 10.45
C HIS A 111 4.07 -5.99 11.83
N LYS A 112 2.83 -6.42 12.03
CA LYS A 112 2.43 -7.09 13.27
C LYS A 112 3.16 -8.42 13.47
N MET A 113 3.36 -9.20 12.43
CA MET A 113 4.14 -10.44 12.51
C MET A 113 5.57 -10.17 13.00
N GLN A 114 6.22 -9.11 12.49
CA GLN A 114 7.54 -8.72 12.99
C GLN A 114 7.51 -8.30 14.47
N GLN A 115 6.53 -7.49 14.87
CA GLN A 115 6.34 -7.10 16.26
C GLN A 115 6.13 -8.31 17.18
N ASP A 116 5.46 -9.35 16.69
CA ASP A 116 5.23 -10.61 17.42
C ASP A 116 6.43 -11.58 17.39
N GLY A 117 7.57 -11.13 16.85
CA GLY A 117 8.83 -11.87 16.86
C GLY A 117 9.02 -12.84 15.71
N VAL A 118 8.21 -12.76 14.66
CA VAL A 118 8.47 -13.52 13.42
C VAL A 118 9.73 -12.97 12.76
N ALA A 119 10.68 -13.86 12.47
CA ALA A 119 11.93 -13.49 11.84
C ALA A 119 11.74 -13.30 10.33
N PHE A 120 12.17 -12.14 9.84
CA PHE A 120 12.27 -11.82 8.42
C PHE A 120 13.74 -11.69 8.01
N ASN A 121 14.01 -11.87 6.73
CA ASN A 121 15.34 -11.69 6.14
C ASN A 121 15.37 -10.63 5.04
N MET A 122 14.26 -9.91 4.84
CA MET A 122 14.10 -8.84 3.85
C MET A 122 13.48 -7.62 4.51
N ASP A 123 13.87 -6.45 4.04
CA ASP A 123 13.09 -5.22 4.28
C ASP A 123 11.83 -5.25 3.41
N ILE A 124 10.70 -4.80 3.95
CA ILE A 124 9.44 -4.70 3.21
C ILE A 124 8.85 -3.32 3.46
N ASP A 125 8.70 -2.55 2.39
CA ASP A 125 8.07 -1.23 2.41
C ASP A 125 6.70 -1.29 1.69
N ILE A 126 5.74 -0.50 2.15
CA ILE A 126 4.56 -0.12 1.37
C ILE A 126 4.80 1.25 0.76
N ILE A 127 4.56 1.38 -0.54
CA ILE A 127 4.76 2.62 -1.30
C ILE A 127 3.45 3.00 -1.96
N GLY A 128 2.92 4.15 -1.58
CA GLY A 128 1.77 4.76 -2.23
C GLY A 128 2.15 5.32 -3.59
N THR A 129 1.49 4.83 -4.61
CA THR A 129 1.73 5.16 -6.02
C THR A 129 0.48 5.83 -6.61
N PRO A 130 0.29 7.16 -6.38
CA PRO A 130 -0.84 7.91 -6.90
C PRO A 130 -0.78 8.07 -8.42
N ASP A 131 -1.83 8.68 -9.01
CA ASP A 131 -1.83 9.17 -10.39
C ASP A 131 -1.55 8.07 -11.43
N GLU A 132 -2.11 6.86 -11.23
CA GLU A 132 -1.94 5.76 -12.17
C GLU A 132 -2.75 5.98 -13.45
N GLU A 133 -3.96 6.48 -13.31
CA GLU A 133 -4.95 6.61 -14.39
C GLU A 133 -4.71 7.81 -15.32
N ALA A 134 -3.71 8.65 -15.07
CA ALA A 134 -3.40 9.81 -15.89
C ALA A 134 -1.95 9.84 -16.38
N THR A 135 -0.99 10.31 -15.55
CA THR A 135 0.40 10.46 -15.99
C THR A 135 1.30 9.30 -15.57
N GLY A 136 0.88 8.53 -14.57
CA GLY A 136 1.59 7.34 -14.09
C GLY A 136 2.80 7.68 -13.25
N CYS A 137 2.61 8.07 -11.97
CA CYS A 137 3.70 8.44 -11.06
C CYS A 137 4.81 7.39 -10.91
N LYS A 138 4.50 6.11 -11.18
CA LYS A 138 5.50 5.04 -11.17
C LYS A 138 6.64 5.29 -12.14
N VAL A 139 6.36 5.98 -13.26
CA VAL A 139 7.40 6.41 -14.22
C VAL A 139 8.31 7.46 -13.57
N ASP A 140 7.75 8.45 -12.87
CA ASP A 140 8.52 9.47 -12.16
C ASP A 140 9.34 8.84 -11.02
N MET A 141 8.76 7.92 -10.28
CA MET A 141 9.48 7.15 -9.25
C MET A 141 10.62 6.31 -9.84
N CYS A 142 10.44 5.69 -11.01
CA CYS A 142 11.51 4.98 -11.71
C CYS A 142 12.61 5.95 -12.16
N ASN A 143 12.26 7.09 -12.72
CA ASN A 143 13.23 8.12 -13.13
C ASN A 143 14.01 8.70 -11.94
N ALA A 144 13.38 8.77 -10.76
CA ALA A 144 14.01 9.14 -9.50
C ALA A 144 14.74 7.96 -8.81
N GLU A 145 14.91 6.85 -9.48
CA GLU A 145 15.60 5.65 -9.01
C GLU A 145 15.01 5.04 -7.72
N VAL A 146 13.75 5.31 -7.38
CA VAL A 146 13.09 4.81 -6.14
C VAL A 146 13.19 3.29 -6.04
N PHE A 147 13.00 2.59 -7.14
CA PHE A 147 12.97 1.11 -7.15
C PHE A 147 14.33 0.45 -7.37
N LYS A 148 15.41 1.23 -7.55
CA LYS A 148 16.75 0.72 -7.83
C LYS A 148 17.28 -0.26 -6.77
N ASP A 149 16.93 -0.01 -5.50
CA ASP A 149 17.39 -0.81 -4.37
C ASP A 149 16.37 -1.88 -3.94
N TYR A 150 15.30 -2.09 -4.71
CA TYR A 150 14.34 -3.15 -4.47
C TYR A 150 14.58 -4.32 -5.41
N ASP A 151 14.58 -5.54 -4.86
CA ASP A 151 14.67 -6.77 -5.64
C ASP A 151 13.32 -7.14 -6.27
N PHE A 152 12.23 -6.77 -5.60
CA PHE A 152 10.86 -7.04 -6.04
C PHE A 152 9.94 -5.84 -5.76
N ALA A 153 9.03 -5.58 -6.69
CA ALA A 153 7.86 -4.74 -6.49
C ALA A 153 6.62 -5.57 -6.86
N ILE A 154 5.66 -5.65 -5.95
CA ILE A 154 4.44 -6.45 -6.13
C ILE A 154 3.21 -5.59 -5.85
N MET A 155 2.13 -5.92 -6.53
CA MET A 155 0.83 -5.29 -6.38
C MET A 155 -0.26 -6.32 -6.65
N VAL A 156 -1.37 -6.23 -5.94
CA VAL A 156 -2.62 -6.89 -6.31
C VAL A 156 -3.47 -5.88 -7.06
N HIS A 157 -3.91 -6.22 -8.25
CA HIS A 157 -4.83 -5.39 -9.03
C HIS A 157 -6.11 -6.17 -9.35
N LEU A 158 -7.25 -5.51 -9.26
CA LEU A 158 -8.52 -6.12 -9.67
C LEU A 158 -8.63 -6.07 -11.19
N ASP A 159 -9.18 -7.13 -11.76
CA ASP A 159 -9.47 -7.24 -13.18
C ASP A 159 -10.93 -7.66 -13.40
N GLY A 160 -11.52 -7.26 -14.52
CA GLY A 160 -12.86 -7.70 -14.92
C GLY A 160 -12.78 -9.07 -15.59
N GLU A 161 -13.68 -10.00 -15.25
CA GLU A 161 -13.85 -11.19 -16.07
C GLU A 161 -14.42 -10.80 -17.46
N GLU A 162 -13.73 -11.14 -18.52
CA GLU A 162 -14.32 -11.18 -19.85
C GLU A 162 -15.36 -12.32 -19.88
N THR A 163 -16.64 -11.95 -19.92
CA THR A 163 -17.76 -12.88 -20.08
C THR A 163 -18.00 -13.18 -21.55
#